data_b1336253b511ac11ba5f1f5f27284824
#
_entry.id   b1336253b511ac11ba5f1f5f27284824
#
_cell.length_a   1.000
_cell.length_b   1.000
_cell.length_c   1.000
_cell.angle_alpha   90.00
_cell.angle_beta   90.00
_cell.angle_gamma   90.00
#
_symmetry.space_group_name_H-M   'P 1'
#
loop_
_entity.id
_entity.type
_entity.pdbx_description
1 polymer ?
#
loop_
_entity_poly.entity_id
_entity_poly.type
_entity_poly.pdbx_seq_one_letter_code
_entity_poly.pdbx_strand_id
1 'polypeptide(L)'
;AEVIERHMAAEPTYLSLDQQARLPVAQPQQQQQQPHVVILEQPASRALRFRYQCEGRYPGTLVGVNSTAENKTYPTIKVMGIQKPAVVVVSCVTKDQPYRVHPHNLVGKEGCKNGICTQHLKPDMTCTFTSLGIQCVKRRDVEQNLVQRENIRVDPFRNGFAHKDQAASIDLNAVRLCFQVFLEGSQPGKFTVPLHPVVSDIIYDRKAMSDLTITKLSHTCAPMSGGLEMILLCDKVAKDDIEVWFEEERDGQTVWKERAELLPNGVHKQ
;
A
#
# COMPACT_ATOMS: atom_id res chain seq x y z
N ALA A 1 -69.15 -23.57 13.20
CA ALA A 1 -69.06 -24.64 14.18
C ALA A 1 -67.57 -24.87 14.47
N GLU A 2 -67.12 -24.31 15.56
CA GLU A 2 -66.66 -24.95 16.79
C GLU A 2 -65.57 -25.99 16.60
N VAL A 3 -64.34 -25.67 17.08
CA VAL A 3 -63.83 -26.37 18.28
C VAL A 3 -62.74 -25.48 18.90
N ILE A 4 -63.04 -25.04 20.10
CA ILE A 4 -62.10 -24.48 21.08
C ILE A 4 -61.49 -25.65 21.82
N GLU A 5 -60.17 -25.83 21.75
CA GLU A 5 -59.49 -26.77 22.63
C GLU A 5 -58.42 -26.05 23.49
N ARG A 6 -58.65 -26.26 24.77
CA ARG A 6 -57.88 -25.74 25.93
C ARG A 6 -56.38 -26.07 25.84
N HIS A 7 -55.57 -25.09 25.98
CA HIS A 7 -54.17 -25.30 26.47
C HIS A 7 -54.16 -25.15 28.00
N MET A 8 -54.01 -26.24 28.64
CA MET A 8 -53.70 -26.28 30.08
C MET A 8 -52.27 -25.77 30.30
N ALA A 9 -52.16 -24.83 31.20
CA ALA A 9 -50.88 -24.29 31.65
C ALA A 9 -50.08 -25.42 32.37
N ALA A 10 -48.86 -25.66 31.88
CA ALA A 10 -47.86 -26.45 32.57
C ALA A 10 -47.18 -25.55 33.58
N GLU A 11 -47.21 -25.89 34.83
CA GLU A 11 -46.45 -25.22 35.89
C GLU A 11 -44.94 -25.37 35.69
N PRO A 12 -44.12 -24.37 36.02
CA PRO A 12 -42.68 -24.50 35.92
C PRO A 12 -42.15 -25.38 37.04
N THR A 13 -41.56 -26.51 36.68
CA THR A 13 -40.86 -27.39 37.59
C THR A 13 -39.53 -26.75 38.03
N TYR A 14 -39.46 -26.24 39.25
CA TYR A 14 -38.22 -25.76 39.84
C TYR A 14 -37.30 -26.94 40.13
N LEU A 15 -36.15 -27.01 39.47
CA LEU A 15 -35.08 -27.94 39.78
C LEU A 15 -34.46 -27.58 41.15
N SER A 16 -34.24 -28.55 42.01
CA SER A 16 -33.62 -28.35 43.33
C SER A 16 -32.18 -27.84 43.20
N LEU A 17 -31.73 -27.06 44.20
CA LEU A 17 -30.39 -26.44 44.25
C LEU A 17 -29.23 -27.44 44.07
N ASP A 18 -29.42 -28.71 44.37
CA ASP A 18 -28.41 -29.75 44.18
C ASP A 18 -28.21 -30.23 42.75
N GLN A 19 -29.12 -29.92 41.84
CA GLN A 19 -28.98 -30.27 40.41
C GLN A 19 -28.32 -29.17 39.58
N GLN A 20 -28.22 -27.95 40.10
CA GLN A 20 -27.54 -26.84 39.41
C GLN A 20 -26.00 -26.90 39.51
N ALA A 21 -25.44 -27.71 40.42
CA ALA A 21 -23.99 -27.80 40.64
C ALA A 21 -23.25 -28.75 39.68
N ARG A 22 -23.90 -29.32 38.67
CA ARG A 22 -23.30 -30.29 37.72
C ARG A 22 -23.45 -29.92 36.24
N LEU A 23 -23.66 -28.66 35.92
CA LEU A 23 -23.49 -28.25 34.55
C LEU A 23 -21.98 -28.16 34.22
N PRO A 24 -21.49 -28.83 33.18
CA PRO A 24 -20.10 -28.67 32.79
C PRO A 24 -19.88 -27.21 32.45
N VAL A 25 -18.95 -26.57 33.16
CA VAL A 25 -18.44 -25.24 32.80
C VAL A 25 -17.92 -25.39 31.38
N ALA A 26 -18.60 -24.77 30.43
CA ALA A 26 -18.15 -24.68 29.06
C ALA A 26 -16.78 -24.00 29.09
N GLN A 27 -15.73 -24.78 28.90
CA GLN A 27 -14.40 -24.23 28.68
C GLN A 27 -14.54 -23.24 27.47
N PRO A 28 -13.99 -22.02 27.56
CA PRO A 28 -14.02 -21.13 26.44
C PRO A 28 -13.33 -21.84 25.27
N GLN A 29 -14.09 -22.25 24.28
CA GLN A 29 -13.54 -22.72 23.02
C GLN A 29 -12.65 -21.61 22.53
N GLN A 30 -11.33 -21.80 22.62
CA GLN A 30 -10.37 -20.98 21.91
C GLN A 30 -10.79 -21.02 20.44
N GLN A 31 -11.44 -19.97 19.98
CA GLN A 31 -11.67 -19.74 18.56
C GLN A 31 -10.28 -19.79 17.94
N GLN A 32 -9.94 -20.88 17.28
CA GLN A 32 -8.73 -20.99 16.50
C GLN A 32 -8.83 -19.93 15.42
N GLN A 33 -8.22 -18.78 15.67
CA GLN A 33 -8.12 -17.72 14.68
C GLN A 33 -7.46 -18.32 13.44
N GLN A 34 -8.14 -18.24 12.29
CA GLN A 34 -7.57 -18.72 11.03
C GLN A 34 -6.23 -18.03 10.80
N PRO A 35 -5.22 -18.78 10.30
CA PRO A 35 -3.91 -18.20 10.00
C PRO A 35 -4.05 -17.00 9.08
N HIS A 36 -3.46 -15.87 9.45
CA HIS A 36 -3.49 -14.65 8.67
C HIS A 36 -2.20 -13.85 8.82
N VAL A 37 -1.97 -12.95 7.89
CA VAL A 37 -0.80 -12.06 7.86
C VAL A 37 -1.18 -10.70 8.40
N VAL A 38 -0.33 -10.12 9.24
CA VAL A 38 -0.44 -8.73 9.70
C VAL A 38 0.84 -7.97 9.38
N ILE A 39 0.72 -6.69 9.05
CA ILE A 39 1.86 -5.80 8.87
C ILE A 39 2.13 -5.14 10.23
N LEU A 40 3.30 -5.43 10.83
CA LEU A 40 3.72 -4.84 12.10
C LEU A 40 4.34 -3.46 11.91
N GLU A 41 5.09 -3.27 10.81
CA GLU A 41 5.72 -2.01 10.46
C GLU A 41 5.42 -1.70 8.99
N GLN A 42 4.70 -0.60 8.74
CA GLN A 42 4.40 -0.13 7.40
C GLN A 42 5.64 0.49 6.74
N PRO A 43 5.78 0.42 5.41
CA PRO A 43 6.80 1.19 4.71
C PRO A 43 6.52 2.69 4.81
N ALA A 44 7.57 3.49 4.97
CA ALA A 44 7.46 4.94 4.94
C ALA A 44 7.04 5.43 3.54
N SER A 45 5.95 6.19 3.47
CA SER A 45 5.27 6.50 2.21
C SER A 45 6.08 7.39 1.27
N ARG A 46 7.01 8.24 1.76
CA ARG A 46 7.74 9.24 0.96
C ARG A 46 9.26 9.20 1.17
N ALA A 47 9.78 8.12 1.73
CA ALA A 47 11.20 8.04 2.09
C ALA A 47 12.11 7.67 0.91
N LEU A 48 11.59 7.02 -0.13
CA LEU A 48 12.39 6.43 -1.20
C LEU A 48 12.19 7.17 -2.52
N ARG A 49 13.31 7.43 -3.23
CA ARG A 49 13.31 7.80 -4.64
C ARG A 49 13.37 6.54 -5.47
N PHE A 50 12.41 6.33 -6.37
CA PHE A 50 12.44 5.22 -7.32
C PHE A 50 13.51 5.50 -8.38
N ARG A 51 14.50 4.61 -8.48
CA ARG A 51 15.62 4.79 -9.41
C ARG A 51 15.51 3.84 -10.58
N TYR A 52 15.85 4.33 -11.77
CA TYR A 52 15.96 3.50 -12.95
C TYR A 52 17.21 2.63 -12.88
N GLN A 53 17.12 1.44 -13.48
CA GLN A 53 18.27 0.54 -13.59
C GLN A 53 19.47 1.18 -14.30
N CYS A 54 19.21 2.00 -15.32
CA CYS A 54 20.24 2.71 -16.09
C CYS A 54 21.01 3.78 -15.29
N GLU A 55 20.54 4.16 -14.09
CA GLU A 55 21.29 5.09 -13.24
C GLU A 55 22.53 4.43 -12.60
N GLY A 56 22.68 3.11 -12.69
CA GLY A 56 23.83 2.37 -12.15
C GLY A 56 23.99 2.46 -10.62
N ARG A 57 23.00 3.01 -9.92
CA ARG A 57 22.99 3.20 -8.46
C ARG A 57 21.95 2.31 -7.80
N TYR A 58 22.27 1.79 -6.64
CA TYR A 58 21.30 1.08 -5.81
C TYR A 58 20.15 2.04 -5.45
N PRO A 59 18.87 1.62 -5.59
CA PRO A 59 17.73 2.51 -5.37
C PRO A 59 17.55 3.00 -3.92
N GLY A 60 18.36 2.51 -3.00
CA GLY A 60 18.22 2.76 -1.57
C GLY A 60 17.36 1.71 -0.89
N THR A 61 17.28 1.79 0.42
CA THR A 61 16.49 0.87 1.24
C THR A 61 15.22 1.52 1.70
N LEU A 62 14.11 0.83 1.51
CA LEU A 62 12.81 1.22 2.02
C LEU A 62 12.81 1.06 3.54
N VAL A 63 12.63 2.16 4.26
CA VAL A 63 12.55 2.19 5.72
C VAL A 63 11.11 2.07 6.20
N GLY A 64 10.92 1.74 7.47
CA GLY A 64 9.62 1.72 8.12
C GLY A 64 9.11 3.12 8.45
N VAL A 65 7.81 3.25 8.67
CA VAL A 65 7.14 4.52 8.99
C VAL A 65 7.65 5.12 10.31
N ASN A 66 8.06 4.27 11.27
CA ASN A 66 8.62 4.69 12.57
C ASN A 66 10.15 4.85 12.55
N SER A 67 10.79 4.86 11.37
CA SER A 67 12.24 5.00 11.24
C SER A 67 12.68 6.42 11.56
N THR A 68 13.64 6.56 12.47
CA THR A 68 14.30 7.84 12.80
C THR A 68 15.75 7.86 12.31
N ALA A 69 16.44 8.97 12.50
CA ALA A 69 17.87 9.07 12.20
C ALA A 69 18.71 8.11 13.04
N GLU A 70 18.33 7.96 14.32
CA GLU A 70 19.05 7.17 15.33
C GLU A 70 18.60 5.71 15.35
N ASN A 71 17.31 5.45 15.11
CA ASN A 71 16.74 4.10 15.12
C ASN A 71 16.07 3.77 13.81
N LYS A 72 16.72 2.94 12.99
CA LYS A 72 16.18 2.50 11.70
C LYS A 72 15.23 1.33 11.88
N THR A 73 13.98 1.53 11.45
CA THR A 73 12.98 0.46 11.31
C THR A 73 12.79 0.10 9.84
N TYR A 74 12.23 -1.07 9.59
CA TYR A 74 12.01 -1.59 8.23
C TYR A 74 10.64 -2.25 8.13
N PRO A 75 10.04 -2.30 6.93
CA PRO A 75 8.78 -3.02 6.73
C PRO A 75 8.86 -4.42 7.31
N THR A 76 7.89 -4.77 8.14
CA THR A 76 7.87 -6.04 8.89
C THR A 76 6.48 -6.62 8.90
N ILE A 77 6.38 -7.92 8.64
CA ILE A 77 5.14 -8.69 8.72
C ILE A 77 5.25 -9.76 9.80
N LYS A 78 4.09 -10.24 10.25
CA LYS A 78 3.94 -11.42 11.11
C LYS A 78 2.78 -12.27 10.66
N VAL A 79 2.95 -13.59 10.73
CA VAL A 79 1.84 -14.53 10.57
C VAL A 79 1.30 -14.88 11.95
N MET A 80 0.00 -14.76 12.10
CA MET A 80 -0.75 -15.06 13.32
C MET A 80 -1.54 -16.35 13.17
N GLY A 81 -1.85 -17.01 14.29
CA GLY A 81 -2.74 -18.18 14.34
C GLY A 81 -2.09 -19.51 13.94
N ILE A 82 -0.81 -19.53 13.57
CA ILE A 82 -0.09 -20.76 13.23
C ILE A 82 1.41 -20.59 13.46
N GLN A 83 2.09 -21.72 13.71
CA GLN A 83 3.55 -21.77 13.84
C GLN A 83 4.06 -22.93 13.00
N LYS A 84 4.31 -22.65 11.72
CA LYS A 84 4.83 -23.59 10.72
C LYS A 84 5.85 -22.89 9.83
N PRO A 85 6.81 -23.60 9.26
CA PRO A 85 7.69 -23.03 8.23
C PRO A 85 6.87 -22.35 7.14
N ALA A 86 7.27 -21.13 6.79
CA ALA A 86 6.57 -20.33 5.81
C ALA A 86 7.54 -19.47 5.00
N VAL A 87 7.12 -19.13 3.78
CA VAL A 87 7.82 -18.23 2.86
C VAL A 87 6.89 -17.10 2.49
N VAL A 88 7.42 -15.89 2.47
CA VAL A 88 6.72 -14.73 1.94
C VAL A 88 7.27 -14.36 0.56
N VAL A 89 6.36 -14.13 -0.38
CA VAL A 89 6.63 -13.52 -1.68
C VAL A 89 6.14 -12.08 -1.62
N VAL A 90 7.07 -11.13 -1.82
CA VAL A 90 6.77 -9.69 -1.86
C VAL A 90 6.82 -9.22 -3.31
N SER A 91 5.80 -8.50 -3.73
CA SER A 91 5.68 -7.91 -5.07
C SER A 91 5.13 -6.49 -5.01
N CYS A 92 5.34 -5.68 -6.05
CA CYS A 92 4.66 -4.41 -6.20
C CYS A 92 3.27 -4.62 -6.81
N VAL A 93 2.28 -3.91 -6.27
CA VAL A 93 0.92 -3.83 -6.82
C VAL A 93 0.50 -2.37 -6.98
N THR A 94 -0.54 -2.12 -7.78
CA THR A 94 -1.09 -0.78 -8.01
C THR A 94 -1.60 -0.16 -6.71
N LYS A 95 -1.62 1.18 -6.66
CA LYS A 95 -2.09 1.92 -5.48
C LYS A 95 -3.57 1.76 -5.21
N ASP A 96 -4.38 1.64 -6.27
CA ASP A 96 -5.84 1.61 -6.23
C ASP A 96 -6.39 0.20 -6.45
N GLN A 97 -7.56 -0.07 -5.90
CA GLN A 97 -8.28 -1.32 -6.12
C GLN A 97 -9.00 -1.29 -7.50
N PRO A 98 -9.15 -2.46 -8.14
CA PRO A 98 -8.60 -3.76 -7.74
C PRO A 98 -7.08 -3.78 -7.87
N TYR A 99 -6.39 -4.28 -6.83
CA TYR A 99 -4.92 -4.33 -6.84
C TYR A 99 -4.42 -5.26 -7.95
N ARG A 100 -3.71 -4.68 -8.91
CA ARG A 100 -3.10 -5.39 -10.04
C ARG A 100 -1.59 -5.42 -9.88
N VAL A 101 -0.93 -6.39 -10.49
CA VAL A 101 0.53 -6.49 -10.46
C VAL A 101 1.15 -5.25 -11.09
N HIS A 102 2.15 -4.67 -10.42
CA HIS A 102 2.83 -3.47 -10.87
C HIS A 102 4.16 -3.81 -11.56
N PRO A 103 4.55 -3.08 -12.64
CA PRO A 103 5.75 -3.39 -13.41
C PRO A 103 7.06 -3.11 -12.67
N HIS A 104 7.08 -2.25 -11.65
CA HIS A 104 8.30 -1.94 -10.90
C HIS A 104 8.93 -3.16 -10.25
N ASN A 105 10.26 -3.15 -10.20
CA ASN A 105 11.03 -4.27 -9.65
C ASN A 105 11.36 -4.01 -8.18
N LEU A 106 11.14 -5.04 -7.36
CA LEU A 106 11.77 -5.09 -6.05
C LEU A 106 13.19 -5.61 -6.19
N VAL A 107 14.12 -4.95 -5.53
CA VAL A 107 15.53 -5.29 -5.47
C VAL A 107 16.00 -5.31 -4.03
N GLY A 108 16.99 -6.14 -3.73
CA GLY A 108 17.52 -6.30 -2.38
C GLY A 108 18.76 -7.16 -2.38
N LYS A 109 19.41 -7.25 -1.23
CA LYS A 109 20.63 -8.07 -1.07
C LYS A 109 20.32 -9.57 -1.13
N GLU A 110 19.16 -9.97 -0.62
CA GLU A 110 18.79 -11.38 -0.47
C GLU A 110 17.38 -11.63 -1.01
N GLY A 111 17.20 -12.78 -1.66
CA GLY A 111 15.88 -13.29 -2.07
C GLY A 111 15.20 -12.52 -3.20
N CYS A 112 15.78 -11.43 -3.73
CA CYS A 112 15.16 -10.63 -4.77
C CYS A 112 15.63 -11.09 -6.16
N LYS A 113 14.67 -11.57 -6.97
CA LYS A 113 14.90 -12.02 -8.36
C LYS A 113 13.66 -11.77 -9.20
N ASN A 114 13.85 -11.45 -10.48
CA ASN A 114 12.74 -11.19 -11.41
C ASN A 114 11.75 -10.13 -10.91
N GLY A 115 12.24 -9.14 -10.13
CA GLY A 115 11.47 -8.01 -9.60
C GLY A 115 10.52 -8.31 -8.45
N ILE A 116 10.61 -9.48 -7.85
CA ILE A 116 9.96 -9.86 -6.59
C ILE A 116 11.02 -10.25 -5.57
N CYS A 117 10.64 -10.27 -4.28
CA CYS A 117 11.50 -10.79 -3.22
C CYS A 117 10.83 -11.95 -2.50
N THR A 118 11.60 -13.01 -2.26
CA THR A 118 11.13 -14.19 -1.53
C THR A 118 12.03 -14.41 -0.32
N GLN A 119 11.43 -14.51 0.86
CA GLN A 119 12.16 -14.73 2.11
C GLN A 119 11.45 -15.77 2.99
N HIS A 120 12.23 -16.51 3.77
CA HIS A 120 11.70 -17.39 4.80
C HIS A 120 11.32 -16.58 6.04
N LEU A 121 10.21 -16.92 6.68
CA LEU A 121 9.85 -16.36 7.96
C LEU A 121 10.77 -16.93 9.05
N LYS A 122 11.04 -16.12 10.07
CA LYS A 122 11.75 -16.55 11.27
C LYS A 122 10.87 -17.50 12.11
N PRO A 123 11.45 -18.23 13.07
CA PRO A 123 10.69 -19.13 13.96
C PRO A 123 9.58 -18.43 14.75
N ASP A 124 9.70 -17.13 15.03
CA ASP A 124 8.68 -16.30 15.67
C ASP A 124 7.58 -15.82 14.71
N MET A 125 7.58 -16.39 13.48
CA MET A 125 6.65 -16.08 12.39
C MET A 125 6.74 -14.63 11.89
N THR A 126 7.87 -13.94 12.08
CA THR A 126 8.13 -12.60 11.57
C THR A 126 9.04 -12.61 10.35
N CYS A 127 8.91 -11.57 9.51
CA CYS A 127 9.86 -11.26 8.44
C CYS A 127 10.06 -9.76 8.34
N THR A 128 11.32 -9.30 8.48
CA THR A 128 11.72 -7.89 8.39
C THR A 128 12.57 -7.67 7.14
N PHE A 129 12.21 -6.70 6.31
CA PHE A 129 12.82 -6.45 5.00
C PHE A 129 13.87 -5.33 5.08
N THR A 130 15.07 -5.65 5.55
CA THR A 130 16.14 -4.67 5.84
C THR A 130 16.88 -4.12 4.62
N SER A 131 16.68 -4.68 3.43
CA SER A 131 17.40 -4.28 2.22
C SER A 131 16.51 -4.12 0.98
N LEU A 132 15.19 -3.96 1.19
CA LEU A 132 14.24 -3.88 0.08
C LEU A 132 14.27 -2.49 -0.56
N GLY A 133 14.44 -2.44 -1.88
CA GLY A 133 14.38 -1.21 -2.67
C GLY A 133 13.43 -1.36 -3.86
N ILE A 134 13.00 -0.22 -4.41
CA ILE A 134 12.10 -0.17 -5.58
C ILE A 134 12.88 0.40 -6.76
N GLN A 135 13.00 -0.41 -7.83
CA GLN A 135 13.61 -0.02 -9.09
C GLN A 135 12.52 0.35 -10.09
N CYS A 136 12.60 1.58 -10.58
CA CYS A 136 11.62 2.14 -11.53
C CYS A 136 11.76 1.50 -12.91
N VAL A 137 10.64 1.16 -13.52
CA VAL A 137 10.54 0.69 -14.90
C VAL A 137 10.06 1.84 -15.78
N LYS A 138 10.69 2.05 -16.94
CA LYS A 138 10.29 3.09 -17.90
C LYS A 138 8.94 2.72 -18.54
N ARG A 139 8.18 3.71 -18.94
CA ARG A 139 6.85 3.51 -19.55
C ARG A 139 6.88 2.51 -20.72
N ARG A 140 7.90 2.60 -21.59
CA ARG A 140 8.08 1.69 -22.73
C ARG A 140 8.38 0.23 -22.35
N ASP A 141 8.88 -0.02 -21.14
CA ASP A 141 9.33 -1.34 -20.69
C ASP A 141 8.28 -2.00 -19.76
N VAL A 142 7.09 -1.34 -19.56
CA VAL A 142 6.01 -1.80 -18.66
C VAL A 142 5.49 -3.16 -19.08
N GLU A 143 5.13 -3.32 -20.34
CA GLU A 143 4.60 -4.58 -20.89
C GLU A 143 5.55 -5.74 -20.65
N GLN A 144 6.83 -5.58 -21.03
CA GLN A 144 7.85 -6.61 -20.86
C GLN A 144 8.01 -7.03 -19.41
N ASN A 145 7.98 -6.09 -18.47
CA ASN A 145 8.08 -6.38 -17.04
C ASN A 145 6.84 -7.11 -16.52
N LEU A 146 5.65 -6.77 -16.99
CA LEU A 146 4.41 -7.48 -16.61
C LEU A 146 4.37 -8.89 -17.19
N VAL A 147 4.83 -9.09 -18.44
CA VAL A 147 5.01 -10.44 -19.04
C VAL A 147 5.99 -11.27 -18.19
N GLN A 148 7.06 -10.68 -17.69
CA GLN A 148 7.97 -11.37 -16.77
C GLN A 148 7.25 -11.83 -15.49
N ARG A 149 6.35 -10.99 -14.90
CA ARG A 149 5.55 -11.39 -13.73
C ARG A 149 4.54 -12.49 -14.06
N GLU A 150 3.91 -12.41 -15.23
CA GLU A 150 3.01 -13.44 -15.74
C GLU A 150 3.73 -14.79 -15.89
N ASN A 151 4.93 -14.81 -16.49
CA ASN A 151 5.73 -16.01 -16.67
C ASN A 151 6.12 -16.70 -15.34
N ILE A 152 6.37 -15.93 -14.28
CA ILE A 152 6.66 -16.47 -12.95
C ILE A 152 5.39 -16.64 -12.10
N ARG A 153 4.21 -16.41 -12.67
CA ARG A 153 2.87 -16.61 -12.06
C ARG A 153 2.67 -15.83 -10.74
N VAL A 154 3.17 -14.61 -10.67
CA VAL A 154 2.97 -13.73 -9.52
C VAL A 154 1.74 -12.87 -9.75
N ASP A 155 0.59 -13.35 -9.30
CA ASP A 155 -0.71 -12.68 -9.33
C ASP A 155 -1.44 -12.95 -8.01
N PRO A 156 -1.10 -12.21 -6.93
CA PRO A 156 -1.60 -12.50 -5.58
C PRO A 156 -3.12 -12.39 -5.47
N PHE A 157 -3.77 -11.55 -6.26
CA PHE A 157 -5.21 -11.32 -6.23
C PHE A 157 -5.97 -12.01 -7.37
N ARG A 158 -5.27 -12.73 -8.25
CA ARG A 158 -5.84 -13.43 -9.41
C ARG A 158 -6.63 -12.52 -10.36
N ASN A 159 -6.18 -11.27 -10.50
CA ASN A 159 -6.78 -10.28 -11.39
C ASN A 159 -6.30 -10.41 -12.84
N GLY A 160 -5.34 -11.28 -13.11
CA GLY A 160 -4.74 -11.49 -14.42
C GLY A 160 -3.86 -10.32 -14.88
N PHE A 161 -3.45 -10.36 -16.13
CA PHE A 161 -2.47 -9.45 -16.72
C PHE A 161 -2.98 -8.66 -17.93
N ALA A 162 -4.32 -8.58 -18.13
CA ALA A 162 -4.90 -7.83 -19.25
C ALA A 162 -4.49 -6.34 -19.27
N HIS A 163 -4.11 -5.78 -18.13
CA HIS A 163 -3.62 -4.40 -18.02
C HIS A 163 -2.20 -4.17 -18.57
N LYS A 164 -1.48 -5.22 -18.97
CA LYS A 164 -0.13 -5.10 -19.58
C LYS A 164 -0.15 -4.28 -20.88
N ASP A 165 -1.24 -4.40 -21.64
CA ASP A 165 -1.43 -3.69 -22.91
C ASP A 165 -1.85 -2.22 -22.69
N GLN A 166 -2.10 -1.81 -21.45
CA GLN A 166 -2.56 -0.47 -21.06
C GLN A 166 -1.52 0.27 -20.22
N ALA A 167 -0.27 0.29 -20.66
CA ALA A 167 0.85 0.89 -19.92
C ALA A 167 0.57 2.34 -19.48
N ALA A 168 -0.19 3.12 -20.27
CA ALA A 168 -0.53 4.50 -19.94
C ALA A 168 -1.43 4.63 -18.70
N SER A 169 -2.26 3.63 -18.41
CA SER A 169 -3.18 3.63 -17.26
C SER A 169 -2.52 3.33 -15.91
N ILE A 170 -1.25 2.90 -15.92
CA ILE A 170 -0.53 2.52 -14.70
C ILE A 170 0.22 3.74 -14.17
N ASP A 171 -0.07 4.12 -12.92
CA ASP A 171 0.69 5.15 -12.23
C ASP A 171 2.06 4.59 -11.81
N LEU A 172 3.13 5.12 -12.43
CA LEU A 172 4.50 4.71 -12.13
C LEU A 172 5.15 5.49 -10.96
N ASN A 173 4.42 6.43 -10.37
CA ASN A 173 4.93 7.24 -9.26
C ASN A 173 4.49 6.71 -7.88
N ALA A 174 3.61 5.71 -7.86
CA ALA A 174 3.07 5.16 -6.63
C ALA A 174 2.87 3.65 -6.72
N VAL A 175 3.23 2.94 -5.65
CA VAL A 175 3.06 1.49 -5.53
C VAL A 175 2.61 1.12 -4.12
N ARG A 176 2.16 -0.11 -3.95
CA ARG A 176 2.05 -0.78 -2.64
C ARG A 176 2.88 -2.06 -2.66
N LEU A 177 3.37 -2.47 -1.50
CA LEU A 177 3.91 -3.82 -1.33
C LEU A 177 2.77 -4.78 -1.07
N CYS A 178 2.75 -5.90 -1.78
CA CYS A 178 1.89 -7.03 -1.50
C CYS A 178 2.73 -8.14 -0.87
N PHE A 179 2.30 -8.61 0.30
CA PHE A 179 2.91 -9.72 1.03
C PHE A 179 2.01 -10.94 0.92
N GLN A 180 2.41 -11.92 0.14
CA GLN A 180 1.72 -13.19 0.01
C GLN A 180 2.54 -14.29 0.68
N VAL A 181 2.01 -14.85 1.76
CA VAL A 181 2.66 -15.90 2.52
C VAL A 181 2.16 -17.27 2.06
N PHE A 182 3.09 -18.20 1.94
CA PHE A 182 2.82 -19.60 1.66
C PHE A 182 3.34 -20.44 2.83
N LEU A 183 2.46 -21.20 3.43
CA LEU A 183 2.81 -22.18 4.47
C LEU A 183 3.33 -23.45 3.83
N GLU A 184 4.15 -24.17 4.56
CA GLU A 184 4.60 -25.53 4.17
C GLU A 184 3.39 -26.46 4.02
N GLY A 185 3.32 -27.12 2.88
CA GLY A 185 2.27 -28.09 2.55
C GLY A 185 2.49 -29.47 3.14
N SER A 186 1.91 -30.48 2.52
CA SER A 186 2.05 -31.88 2.93
C SER A 186 3.46 -32.47 2.69
N GLN A 187 4.22 -31.88 1.76
CA GLN A 187 5.59 -32.28 1.47
C GLN A 187 6.58 -31.32 2.14
N PRO A 188 7.49 -31.82 3.00
CA PRO A 188 8.50 -30.99 3.64
C PRO A 188 9.31 -30.18 2.61
N GLY A 189 9.55 -28.89 2.93
CA GLY A 189 10.27 -27.95 2.08
C GLY A 189 9.46 -27.41 0.90
N LYS A 190 8.19 -27.80 0.70
CA LYS A 190 7.30 -27.27 -0.34
C LYS A 190 6.24 -26.34 0.25
N PHE A 191 6.33 -25.07 -0.09
CA PHE A 191 5.43 -24.00 0.37
C PHE A 191 4.29 -23.80 -0.63
N THR A 192 3.15 -24.46 -0.39
CA THR A 192 2.05 -24.56 -1.37
C THR A 192 0.72 -24.08 -0.83
N VAL A 193 0.61 -23.79 0.46
CA VAL A 193 -0.65 -23.35 1.10
C VAL A 193 -0.66 -21.83 1.23
N PRO A 194 -1.33 -21.10 0.31
CA PRO A 194 -1.34 -19.64 0.35
C PRO A 194 -2.24 -19.11 1.48
N LEU A 195 -1.78 -18.10 2.18
CA LEU A 195 -2.62 -17.26 3.01
C LEU A 195 -3.17 -16.08 2.17
N HIS A 196 -4.23 -15.45 2.67
CA HIS A 196 -4.76 -14.24 2.05
C HIS A 196 -3.67 -13.16 2.00
N PRO A 197 -3.38 -12.55 0.84
CA PRO A 197 -2.35 -11.53 0.72
C PRO A 197 -2.75 -10.25 1.45
N VAL A 198 -1.78 -9.55 2.04
CA VAL A 198 -1.96 -8.23 2.64
C VAL A 198 -1.17 -7.19 1.86
N VAL A 199 -1.69 -5.97 1.84
CA VAL A 199 -1.13 -4.86 1.07
C VAL A 199 -0.75 -3.73 2.00
N SER A 200 0.43 -3.15 1.78
CA SER A 200 0.93 -2.02 2.57
C SER A 200 0.18 -0.72 2.26
N ASP A 201 0.48 0.31 3.02
CA ASP A 201 0.17 1.69 2.65
C ASP A 201 0.87 2.07 1.34
N ILE A 202 0.42 3.17 0.71
CA ILE A 202 0.97 3.64 -0.56
C ILE A 202 2.39 4.17 -0.34
N ILE A 203 3.28 3.78 -1.23
CA ILE A 203 4.65 4.29 -1.31
C ILE A 203 4.74 5.14 -2.56
N TYR A 204 5.06 6.41 -2.39
CA TYR A 204 5.23 7.37 -3.49
C TYR A 204 6.71 7.55 -3.83
N ASP A 205 7.00 7.73 -5.11
CA ASP A 205 8.32 8.19 -5.52
C ASP A 205 8.57 9.60 -4.96
N ARG A 206 9.57 9.74 -4.09
CA ARG A 206 9.94 11.03 -3.50
C ARG A 206 10.20 12.12 -4.55
N LYS A 207 10.66 11.75 -5.76
CA LYS A 207 10.88 12.70 -6.84
C LYS A 207 9.56 13.25 -7.40
N ALA A 208 8.53 12.40 -7.50
CA ALA A 208 7.21 12.78 -7.99
C ALA A 208 6.41 13.60 -6.95
N MET A 209 6.69 13.38 -5.69
CA MET A 209 6.03 14.03 -4.54
C MET A 209 6.79 15.22 -3.97
N SER A 210 7.81 15.73 -4.68
CA SER A 210 8.42 16.99 -4.25
C SER A 210 7.38 18.08 -4.41
N ASP A 211 7.02 18.68 -3.29
CA ASP A 211 6.09 19.78 -3.24
C ASP A 211 6.53 20.88 -4.22
N LEU A 212 5.57 21.42 -4.95
CA LEU A 212 5.78 22.62 -5.75
C LEU A 212 6.22 23.72 -4.78
N THR A 213 7.46 24.18 -4.94
CA THR A 213 8.00 25.25 -4.11
C THR A 213 8.10 26.50 -4.95
N ILE A 214 7.44 27.56 -4.52
CA ILE A 214 7.64 28.89 -5.11
C ILE A 214 8.95 29.43 -4.53
N THR A 215 9.98 29.48 -5.38
CA THR A 215 11.32 29.96 -4.98
C THR A 215 11.37 31.47 -4.98
N LYS A 216 10.70 32.12 -5.94
CA LYS A 216 10.69 33.57 -6.07
C LYS A 216 9.46 34.06 -6.84
N LEU A 217 8.97 35.22 -6.45
CA LEU A 217 7.94 36.00 -7.16
C LEU A 217 8.58 37.31 -7.68
N SER A 218 8.18 37.74 -8.89
CA SER A 218 8.58 39.05 -9.41
C SER A 218 7.92 40.21 -8.66
N HIS A 219 6.69 39.99 -8.16
CA HIS A 219 5.90 40.96 -7.39
C HIS A 219 5.25 40.25 -6.21
N THR A 220 5.18 40.95 -5.07
CA THR A 220 4.55 40.45 -3.84
C THR A 220 3.17 41.09 -3.60
N CYS A 221 2.79 42.05 -4.43
CA CYS A 221 1.49 42.72 -4.39
C CYS A 221 1.02 43.01 -5.81
N ALA A 222 -0.29 43.14 -5.98
CA ALA A 222 -0.94 43.48 -7.23
C ALA A 222 -2.08 44.45 -7.00
N PRO A 223 -2.42 45.29 -7.98
CA PRO A 223 -3.59 46.18 -7.88
C PRO A 223 -4.88 45.36 -7.89
N MET A 224 -5.89 45.78 -7.13
CA MET A 224 -7.20 45.12 -7.10
C MET A 224 -7.92 45.14 -8.46
N SER A 225 -7.55 46.05 -9.34
CA SER A 225 -8.09 46.11 -10.71
C SER A 225 -7.56 45.00 -11.63
N GLY A 226 -6.61 44.18 -11.15
CA GLY A 226 -5.98 43.14 -11.97
C GLY A 226 -5.02 43.66 -13.03
N GLY A 227 -4.70 42.81 -14.01
CA GLY A 227 -3.90 43.15 -15.18
C GLY A 227 -2.37 43.22 -14.96
N LEU A 228 -1.87 42.89 -13.75
CA LEU A 228 -0.43 42.85 -13.50
C LEU A 228 0.11 41.46 -13.92
N GLU A 229 1.10 41.48 -14.84
CA GLU A 229 1.86 40.30 -15.19
C GLU A 229 2.86 39.96 -14.07
N MET A 230 2.83 38.72 -13.60
CA MET A 230 3.72 38.23 -12.56
C MET A 230 4.49 37.00 -13.03
N ILE A 231 5.75 36.91 -12.62
CA ILE A 231 6.61 35.75 -12.88
C ILE A 231 6.80 34.97 -11.59
N LEU A 232 6.49 33.68 -11.64
CA LEU A 232 6.75 32.72 -10.57
C LEU A 232 7.93 31.83 -10.97
N LEU A 233 8.96 31.79 -10.11
CA LEU A 233 10.00 30.77 -10.19
C LEU A 233 9.63 29.65 -9.23
N CYS A 234 9.35 28.49 -9.78
CA CYS A 234 8.93 27.33 -9.03
C CYS A 234 9.84 26.13 -9.34
N ASP A 235 10.06 25.29 -8.33
CA ASP A 235 10.68 23.99 -8.57
C ASP A 235 9.63 23.02 -9.14
N LYS A 236 9.99 22.30 -10.21
CA LYS A 236 9.25 21.15 -10.76
C LYS A 236 7.81 21.41 -11.22
N VAL A 237 7.62 22.46 -11.96
CA VAL A 237 6.35 22.75 -12.64
C VAL A 237 6.12 21.78 -13.79
N ALA A 238 4.93 21.15 -13.85
CA ALA A 238 4.43 20.45 -15.02
C ALA A 238 3.59 21.41 -15.86
N LYS A 239 3.87 21.48 -17.18
CA LYS A 239 3.26 22.47 -18.07
C LYS A 239 1.73 22.34 -18.14
N ASP A 240 1.23 21.11 -18.08
CA ASP A 240 -0.15 20.78 -18.39
C ASP A 240 -1.03 20.63 -17.12
N ASP A 241 -0.45 20.90 -15.91
CA ASP A 241 -1.13 20.63 -14.65
C ASP A 241 -0.94 21.74 -13.60
N ILE A 242 -0.37 22.88 -13.97
CA ILE A 242 -0.18 24.02 -13.06
C ILE A 242 -1.40 24.95 -13.11
N GLU A 243 -1.94 25.26 -11.95
CA GLU A 243 -2.93 26.28 -11.73
C GLU A 243 -2.46 27.23 -10.62
N VAL A 244 -2.74 28.51 -10.76
CA VAL A 244 -2.46 29.51 -9.74
C VAL A 244 -3.78 30.11 -9.28
N TRP A 245 -4.01 30.09 -7.99
CA TRP A 245 -5.22 30.63 -7.36
C TRP A 245 -4.85 31.69 -6.37
N PHE A 246 -5.63 32.76 -6.35
CA PHE A 246 -5.62 33.77 -5.30
C PHE A 246 -6.77 33.50 -4.35
N GLU A 247 -6.49 33.52 -3.07
CA GLU A 247 -7.50 33.25 -2.04
C GLU A 247 -7.40 34.33 -0.94
N GLU A 248 -8.54 34.80 -0.47
CA GLU A 248 -8.65 35.60 0.75
C GLU A 248 -9.26 34.74 1.85
N GLU A 249 -8.56 34.65 2.96
CA GLU A 249 -9.00 33.90 4.13
C GLU A 249 -9.30 34.85 5.28
N ARG A 250 -10.49 34.69 5.90
CA ARG A 250 -10.87 35.40 7.14
C ARG A 250 -11.39 34.38 8.15
N ASP A 251 -10.86 34.42 9.35
CA ASP A 251 -11.24 33.50 10.44
C ASP A 251 -11.19 32.01 10.08
N GLY A 252 -10.21 31.61 9.27
CA GLY A 252 -10.03 30.23 8.81
C GLY A 252 -11.03 29.78 7.73
N GLN A 253 -11.74 30.73 7.10
CA GLN A 253 -12.65 30.46 5.98
C GLN A 253 -12.24 31.25 4.74
N THR A 254 -12.21 30.58 3.58
CA THR A 254 -11.99 31.24 2.30
C THR A 254 -13.22 32.08 1.94
N VAL A 255 -13.06 33.42 1.96
CA VAL A 255 -14.14 34.37 1.66
C VAL A 255 -14.12 34.80 0.19
N TRP A 256 -13.00 34.65 -0.50
CA TRP A 256 -12.86 34.94 -1.92
C TRP A 256 -11.80 34.03 -2.53
N LYS A 257 -12.02 33.59 -3.77
CA LYS A 257 -11.10 32.76 -4.53
C LYS A 257 -11.23 33.04 -6.00
N GLU A 258 -10.11 33.31 -6.68
CA GLU A 258 -10.07 33.60 -8.12
C GLU A 258 -8.85 32.94 -8.75
N ARG A 259 -9.01 32.48 -10.00
CA ARG A 259 -7.95 31.83 -10.76
C ARG A 259 -7.16 32.85 -11.58
N ALA A 260 -5.85 32.78 -11.51
CA ALA A 260 -4.99 33.58 -12.38
C ALA A 260 -5.01 33.06 -13.82
N GLU A 261 -4.98 33.96 -14.78
CA GLU A 261 -4.77 33.63 -16.19
C GLU A 261 -3.30 33.28 -16.46
N LEU A 262 -3.06 32.10 -17.00
CA LEU A 262 -1.73 31.71 -17.44
C LEU A 262 -1.52 32.22 -18.88
N LEU A 263 -0.43 32.93 -19.09
CA LEU A 263 -0.08 33.38 -20.44
C LEU A 263 0.12 32.21 -21.40
N PRO A 264 -0.30 32.29 -22.67
CA PRO A 264 -0.01 31.29 -23.68
C PRO A 264 1.50 31.03 -23.75
N ASN A 265 1.89 29.76 -23.59
CA ASN A 265 3.30 29.35 -23.48
C ASN A 265 4.07 29.94 -22.28
N GLY A 266 3.40 30.47 -21.26
CA GLY A 266 4.02 31.07 -20.08
C GLY A 266 4.74 30.10 -19.15
N VAL A 267 4.57 28.77 -19.32
CA VAL A 267 5.28 27.77 -18.53
C VAL A 267 6.52 27.29 -19.26
N HIS A 268 7.69 27.66 -18.75
CA HIS A 268 9.00 27.26 -19.26
C HIS A 268 9.63 26.18 -18.38
N LYS A 269 10.22 25.16 -19.03
CA LYS A 269 11.10 24.21 -18.36
C LYS A 269 12.54 24.64 -18.56
N GLN A 270 13.27 24.83 -17.46
CA GLN A 270 14.72 24.93 -17.50
C GLN A 270 15.39 23.55 -17.50
#